data_977de55bd091e3326c6233789e753e06
#
_entry.id   977de55bd091e3326c6233789e753e06
#
_cell.length_a   1.000
_cell.length_b   1.000
_cell.length_c   1.000
_cell.angle_alpha   90.00
_cell.angle_beta   90.00
_cell.angle_gamma   90.00
#
_symmetry.space_group_name_H-M   'P 1'
#
loop_
_entity.id
_entity.type
_entity.pdbx_description
1 polymer ?
#
loop_
_entity_poly.entity_id
_entity_poly.type
_entity_poly.pdbx_seq_one_letter_code
_entity_poly.pdbx_strand_id
1 'polypeptide(L)'
;MIKLIAFDLDGTLVELAARPELIVVPEGLPQLLRATADRHAGALAILSGRSHADLAARFGLHGFPAATLHGLERSDAQGRVHESADHRLLDGVRQRLRLRSLDVPGMWVEDKGGAIAL
;
A
#
# COMPACT_ATOMS: atom_id res chain seq x y z
N MET A 1 -4.07 17.50 -22.09
CA MET A 1 -3.95 16.03 -22.21
C MET A 1 -3.51 15.46 -20.87
N ILE A 2 -4.28 14.55 -20.29
CA ILE A 2 -3.90 13.83 -19.07
C ILE A 2 -2.81 12.82 -19.45
N LYS A 3 -1.64 12.92 -18.81
CA LYS A 3 -0.50 12.03 -19.07
C LYS A 3 -0.43 10.85 -18.11
N LEU A 4 -0.94 11.02 -16.89
CA LEU A 4 -1.00 10.00 -15.84
C LEU A 4 -2.08 10.39 -14.85
N ILE A 5 -2.87 9.40 -14.44
CA ILE A 5 -3.78 9.50 -13.30
C ILE A 5 -3.14 8.70 -12.17
N ALA A 6 -2.81 9.34 -11.06
CA ALA A 6 -2.31 8.69 -9.88
C ALA A 6 -3.33 8.84 -8.74
N PHE A 7 -3.78 7.71 -8.19
CA PHE A 7 -4.72 7.68 -7.08
C PHE A 7 -4.01 7.30 -5.78
N ASP A 8 -4.23 8.12 -4.77
CA ASP A 8 -4.06 7.69 -3.38
C ASP A 8 -5.18 6.71 -3.00
N LEU A 9 -4.90 5.81 -2.08
CA LEU A 9 -5.83 4.75 -1.69
C LEU A 9 -6.63 5.11 -0.45
N ASP A 10 -5.96 5.23 0.70
CA ASP A 10 -6.61 5.45 1.99
C ASP A 10 -7.10 6.89 2.13
N GLY A 11 -8.38 7.08 2.30
CA GLY A 11 -9.03 8.40 2.35
C GLY A 11 -9.37 9.00 0.98
N THR A 12 -9.07 8.28 -0.11
CA THR A 12 -9.39 8.70 -1.49
C THR A 12 -10.26 7.65 -2.19
N LEU A 13 -9.76 6.45 -2.41
CA LEU A 13 -10.49 5.35 -3.05
C LEU A 13 -11.25 4.49 -2.03
N VAL A 14 -10.80 4.49 -0.79
CA VAL A 14 -11.46 3.83 0.34
C VAL A 14 -11.53 4.79 1.52
N GLU A 15 -12.52 4.61 2.38
CA GLU A 15 -12.65 5.40 3.59
C GLU A 15 -11.53 5.04 4.60
N LEU A 16 -11.14 6.02 5.41
CA LEU A 16 -10.20 5.78 6.50
C LEU A 16 -10.84 4.90 7.57
N ALA A 17 -10.06 3.98 8.11
CA ALA A 17 -10.44 3.17 9.25
C ALA A 17 -9.47 3.37 10.42
N ALA A 18 -9.93 3.07 11.62
CA ALA A 18 -9.11 3.19 12.84
C ALA A 18 -7.87 2.28 12.81
N ARG A 19 -7.93 1.20 12.05
CA ARG A 19 -6.82 0.26 11.82
C ARG A 19 -6.80 -0.19 10.35
N PRO A 20 -5.64 -0.45 9.78
CA PRO A 20 -5.51 -0.86 8.38
C PRO A 20 -6.32 -2.11 8.02
N GLU A 21 -6.44 -3.06 8.94
CA GLU A 21 -7.18 -4.30 8.75
C GLU A 21 -8.71 -4.13 8.75
N LEU A 22 -9.22 -2.99 9.22
CA LEU A 22 -10.65 -2.68 9.29
C LEU A 22 -11.17 -1.94 8.05
N ILE A 23 -10.34 -1.71 7.07
CA ILE A 23 -10.72 -1.07 5.82
C ILE A 23 -11.79 -1.90 5.12
N VAL A 24 -12.84 -1.22 4.68
CA VAL A 24 -13.86 -1.78 3.80
C VAL A 24 -13.53 -1.38 2.37
N VAL A 25 -13.29 -2.38 1.53
CA VAL A 25 -13.03 -2.16 0.10
C VAL A 25 -14.37 -2.13 -0.63
N PRO A 26 -14.70 -1.03 -1.34
CA PRO A 26 -15.95 -0.97 -2.12
C PRO A 26 -16.00 -2.09 -3.17
N GLU A 27 -17.16 -2.73 -3.27
CA GLU A 27 -17.40 -3.72 -4.32
C GLU A 27 -17.19 -3.08 -5.70
N GLY A 28 -16.48 -3.79 -6.58
CA GLY A 28 -16.22 -3.30 -7.93
C GLY A 28 -15.07 -2.29 -8.07
N LEU A 29 -14.38 -1.90 -6.98
CA LEU A 29 -13.27 -0.96 -7.07
C LEU A 29 -12.18 -1.40 -8.05
N PRO A 30 -11.67 -2.65 -8.04
CA PRO A 30 -10.67 -3.09 -9.01
C PRO A 30 -11.17 -3.01 -10.46
N GLN A 31 -12.43 -3.36 -10.71
CA GLN A 31 -13.04 -3.30 -12.04
C GLN A 31 -13.17 -1.85 -12.54
N LEU A 32 -13.57 -0.94 -11.65
CA LEU A 32 -13.66 0.48 -11.98
C LEU A 32 -12.28 1.05 -12.36
N LEU A 33 -11.24 0.71 -11.60
CA LEU A 33 -9.87 1.16 -11.86
C LEU A 33 -9.34 0.59 -13.17
N ARG A 34 -9.64 -0.69 -13.50
CA ARG A 34 -9.27 -1.28 -14.79
C ARG A 34 -9.95 -0.56 -15.94
N ALA A 35 -11.27 -0.36 -15.87
CA ALA A 35 -12.01 0.39 -16.88
C ALA A 35 -11.49 1.82 -17.06
N THR A 36 -11.06 2.46 -15.97
CA THR A 36 -10.42 3.78 -16.02
C THR A 36 -9.06 3.72 -16.70
N ALA A 37 -8.23 2.74 -16.36
CA ALA A 37 -6.92 2.54 -16.99
C ALA A 37 -7.06 2.30 -18.51
N ASP A 38 -8.00 1.45 -18.91
CA ASP A 38 -8.27 1.14 -20.32
C ASP A 38 -8.65 2.40 -21.13
N ARG A 39 -9.49 3.25 -20.54
CA ARG A 39 -9.89 4.53 -21.16
C ARG A 39 -8.74 5.53 -21.31
N HIS A 40 -7.69 5.40 -20.52
CA HIS A 40 -6.53 6.28 -20.50
C HIS A 40 -5.25 5.59 -20.99
N ALA A 41 -5.37 4.57 -21.85
CA ALA A 41 -4.25 3.84 -22.43
C ALA A 41 -3.26 3.29 -21.39
N GLY A 42 -3.78 2.84 -20.24
CA GLY A 42 -2.99 2.31 -19.12
C GLY A 42 -2.32 3.39 -18.25
N ALA A 43 -2.56 4.66 -18.51
CA ALA A 43 -1.94 5.77 -17.77
C ALA A 43 -2.60 5.98 -16.39
N LEU A 44 -2.61 4.94 -15.56
CA LEU A 44 -3.12 4.95 -14.19
C LEU A 44 -2.10 4.28 -13.26
N ALA A 45 -1.89 4.86 -12.09
CA ALA A 45 -1.05 4.31 -11.04
C ALA A 45 -1.70 4.48 -9.65
N ILE A 46 -1.32 3.61 -8.71
CA ILE A 46 -1.72 3.69 -7.31
C ILE A 46 -0.54 4.19 -6.47
N LEU A 47 -0.81 5.13 -5.57
CA LEU A 47 0.15 5.62 -4.59
C LEU A 47 -0.34 5.26 -3.20
N SER A 48 0.47 4.56 -2.39
CA SER A 48 0.01 4.14 -1.07
C SER A 48 1.17 3.96 -0.08
N GLY A 49 0.90 4.25 1.19
CA GLY A 49 1.77 3.85 2.29
C GLY A 49 1.65 2.37 2.68
N ARG A 50 0.71 1.63 2.08
CA ARG A 50 0.57 0.17 2.24
C ARG A 50 1.65 -0.56 1.45
N SER A 51 1.91 -1.83 1.79
CA SER A 51 2.78 -2.67 0.99
C SER A 51 2.09 -3.13 -0.30
N HIS A 52 2.88 -3.47 -1.30
CA HIS A 52 2.36 -4.08 -2.53
C HIS A 52 1.59 -5.39 -2.25
N ALA A 53 2.08 -6.19 -1.32
CA ALA A 53 1.41 -7.42 -0.90
C ALA A 53 0.01 -7.15 -0.31
N ASP A 54 -0.14 -6.07 0.49
CA ASP A 54 -1.43 -5.68 1.05
C ASP A 54 -2.40 -5.18 -0.03
N LEU A 55 -1.91 -4.40 -1.01
CA LEU A 55 -2.69 -3.98 -2.17
C LEU A 55 -3.25 -5.18 -2.94
N ALA A 56 -2.42 -6.18 -3.19
CA ALA A 56 -2.83 -7.37 -3.91
C ALA A 56 -3.83 -8.22 -3.11
N ALA A 57 -3.52 -8.50 -1.85
CA ALA A 57 -4.30 -9.43 -1.02
C ALA A 57 -5.65 -8.86 -0.57
N ARG A 58 -5.68 -7.58 -0.14
CA ARG A 58 -6.89 -6.96 0.40
C ARG A 58 -7.76 -6.28 -0.66
N PHE A 59 -7.10 -5.59 -1.59
CA PHE A 59 -7.81 -4.72 -2.53
C PHE A 59 -7.96 -5.34 -3.91
N GLY A 60 -7.32 -6.47 -4.18
CA GLY A 60 -7.32 -7.07 -5.51
C GLY A 60 -6.64 -6.20 -6.57
N LEU A 61 -5.74 -5.30 -6.13
CA LEU A 61 -5.08 -4.30 -6.99
C LEU A 61 -3.74 -4.80 -7.54
N HIS A 62 -3.63 -6.09 -7.84
CA HIS A 62 -2.50 -6.63 -8.59
C HIS A 62 -2.61 -6.26 -10.08
N GLY A 63 -1.47 -6.04 -10.72
CA GLY A 63 -1.40 -5.68 -12.16
C GLY A 63 -1.65 -4.21 -12.45
N PHE A 64 -1.63 -3.35 -11.44
CA PHE A 64 -1.56 -1.90 -11.61
C PHE A 64 -0.14 -1.40 -11.33
N PRO A 65 0.36 -0.43 -12.12
CA PRO A 65 1.52 0.34 -11.69
C PRO A 65 1.24 0.98 -10.34
N ALA A 66 2.18 0.83 -9.40
CA ALA A 66 2.02 1.39 -8.05
C ALA A 66 3.36 1.83 -7.47
N ALA A 67 3.31 2.84 -6.60
CA ALA A 67 4.36 3.15 -5.64
C ALA A 67 3.78 2.92 -4.24
N THR A 68 4.39 2.01 -3.50
CA THR A 68 3.96 1.51 -2.21
C THR A 68 5.03 1.72 -1.15
N LEU A 69 4.70 1.58 0.13
CA LEU A 69 5.58 1.89 1.25
C LEU A 69 6.26 3.26 1.09
N HIS A 70 5.49 4.29 0.72
CA HIS A 70 6.00 5.64 0.48
C HIS A 70 7.10 5.71 -0.61
N GLY A 71 7.03 4.82 -1.61
CA GLY A 71 7.97 4.75 -2.72
C GLY A 71 9.13 3.77 -2.54
N LEU A 72 9.22 3.07 -1.40
CA LEU A 72 10.24 2.03 -1.18
C LEU A 72 9.99 0.79 -2.04
N GLU A 73 8.76 0.54 -2.41
CA GLU A 73 8.37 -0.47 -3.39
C GLU A 73 7.74 0.20 -4.61
N ARG A 74 7.99 -0.33 -5.79
CA ARG A 74 7.34 0.06 -7.04
C ARG A 74 6.94 -1.16 -7.83
N SER A 75 5.76 -1.17 -8.40
CA SER A 75 5.34 -2.19 -9.37
C SER A 75 5.09 -1.58 -10.72
N ASP A 76 5.40 -2.32 -11.78
CA ASP A 76 5.05 -1.96 -13.16
C ASP A 76 3.72 -2.60 -13.59
N ALA A 77 3.28 -2.26 -14.80
CA ALA A 77 2.05 -2.81 -15.39
C ALA A 77 2.09 -4.32 -15.63
N GLN A 78 3.27 -4.93 -15.63
CA GLN A 78 3.46 -6.38 -15.74
C GLN A 78 3.47 -7.07 -14.37
N GLY A 79 3.26 -6.32 -13.28
CA GLY A 79 3.24 -6.84 -11.92
C GLY A 79 4.63 -7.14 -11.33
N ARG A 80 5.71 -6.69 -11.97
CA ARG A 80 7.05 -6.83 -11.41
C ARG A 80 7.24 -5.81 -10.29
N VAL A 81 7.64 -6.29 -9.13
CA VAL A 81 7.89 -5.45 -7.95
C VAL A 81 9.37 -5.19 -7.80
N HIS A 82 9.73 -3.92 -7.64
CA HIS A 82 11.08 -3.45 -7.38
C HIS A 82 11.12 -2.87 -5.97
N GLU A 83 11.94 -3.44 -5.11
CA GLU A 83 12.14 -2.99 -3.73
C GLU A 83 13.45 -2.19 -3.62
N SER A 84 13.40 -1.06 -2.93
CA SER A 84 14.57 -0.21 -2.67
C SER A 84 15.11 -0.35 -1.25
N ALA A 85 14.46 -1.16 -0.40
CA ALA A 85 14.80 -1.32 1.00
C ALA A 85 15.28 -2.74 1.32
N ASP A 86 16.35 -2.85 2.11
CA ASP A 86 16.72 -4.10 2.78
C ASP A 86 15.94 -4.19 4.10
N HIS A 87 14.92 -5.02 4.13
CA HIS A 87 14.04 -5.22 5.28
C HIS A 87 14.79 -5.66 6.55
N ARG A 88 15.95 -6.33 6.40
CA ARG A 88 16.79 -6.80 7.51
C ARG A 88 17.40 -5.64 8.32
N LEU A 89 17.57 -4.48 7.72
CA LEU A 89 18.07 -3.29 8.42
C LEU A 89 17.12 -2.84 9.54
N LEU A 90 15.85 -3.21 9.46
CA LEU A 90 14.82 -2.86 10.45
C LEU A 90 14.66 -3.90 11.57
N ASP A 91 15.31 -5.06 11.52
CA ASP A 91 15.06 -6.15 12.47
C ASP A 91 15.31 -5.75 13.92
N GLY A 92 16.40 -5.04 14.20
CA GLY A 92 16.68 -4.55 15.54
C GLY A 92 15.68 -3.49 16.04
N VAL A 93 15.23 -2.61 15.15
CA VAL A 93 14.20 -1.60 15.47
C VAL A 93 12.85 -2.27 15.70
N ARG A 94 12.48 -3.19 14.83
CA ARG A 94 11.24 -3.98 14.91
C ARG A 94 11.09 -4.66 16.26
N GLN A 95 12.14 -5.33 16.72
CA GLN A 95 12.14 -6.01 18.01
C GLN A 95 11.97 -5.02 19.18
N ARG A 96 12.73 -3.92 19.16
CA ARG A 96 12.65 -2.89 20.23
C ARG A 96 11.26 -2.25 20.31
N LEU A 97 10.67 -1.92 19.16
CA LEU A 97 9.34 -1.31 19.11
C LEU A 97 8.25 -2.26 19.60
N ARG A 98 8.33 -3.54 19.22
CA ARG A 98 7.41 -4.56 19.73
C ARG A 98 7.49 -4.71 21.25
N LEU A 99 8.68 -4.76 21.83
CA LEU A 99 8.85 -4.81 23.27
C LEU A 99 8.31 -3.55 23.94
N ARG A 100 8.64 -2.37 23.39
CA ARG A 100 8.20 -1.09 23.95
C ARG A 100 6.69 -0.90 23.90
N SER A 101 6.02 -1.40 22.88
CA SER A 101 4.57 -1.29 22.76
C SER A 101 3.80 -2.04 23.85
N LEU A 102 4.42 -3.03 24.49
CA LEU A 102 3.81 -3.75 25.60
C LEU A 102 3.67 -2.89 26.86
N ASP A 103 4.54 -1.89 27.02
CA ASP A 103 4.59 -1.01 28.21
C ASP A 103 3.76 0.27 28.04
N VAL A 104 3.24 0.53 26.82
CA VAL A 104 2.51 1.77 26.52
C VAL A 104 1.08 1.46 26.08
N PRO A 105 0.09 1.71 26.95
CA PRO A 105 -1.31 1.48 26.61
C PRO A 105 -1.73 2.25 25.36
N GLY A 106 -2.41 1.56 24.42
CA GLY A 106 -2.87 2.14 23.16
C GLY A 106 -1.81 2.20 22.04
N MET A 107 -0.54 1.88 22.36
CA MET A 107 0.52 1.76 21.35
C MET A 107 0.44 0.40 20.67
N TRP A 108 0.53 0.41 19.36
CA TRP A 108 0.64 -0.82 18.56
C TRP A 108 1.61 -0.61 17.40
N VAL A 109 2.22 -1.70 16.95
CA VAL A 109 3.23 -1.68 15.89
C VAL A 109 2.62 -2.23 14.62
N GLU A 110 2.60 -1.42 13.57
CA GLU A 110 2.27 -1.86 12.22
C GLU A 110 3.57 -2.17 11.46
N ASP A 111 3.82 -3.44 11.25
CA ASP A 111 4.99 -3.91 10.50
C ASP A 111 4.61 -4.11 9.03
N LYS A 112 5.16 -3.27 8.16
CA LYS A 112 4.91 -3.30 6.71
C LYS A 112 6.07 -3.98 5.95
N GLY A 113 6.97 -4.67 6.64
CA GLY A 113 8.18 -5.25 6.05
C GLY A 113 9.27 -4.20 5.85
N GLY A 114 9.21 -3.43 4.78
CA GLY A 114 10.17 -2.37 4.47
C GLY A 114 9.98 -1.07 5.25
N ALA A 115 8.91 -0.97 6.04
CA ALA A 115 8.63 0.18 6.91
C ALA A 115 7.92 -0.29 8.19
N ILE A 116 8.02 0.50 9.25
CA ILE A 116 7.34 0.25 10.54
C ILE A 116 6.64 1.54 10.95
N ALA A 117 5.38 1.42 11.35
CA ALA A 117 4.60 2.52 11.92
C ALA A 117 4.15 2.21 13.36
N LEU A 118 3.88 3.25 14.13
CA LEU A 118 3.35 3.21 15.49
C LEU A 118 2.04 3.96 15.54
#